data_898b81c52e694f2f2c68ded6694d344b
#
_entry.id   898b81c52e694f2f2c68ded6694d344b
#
_cell.length_a   1.000
_cell.length_b   1.000
_cell.length_c   1.000
_cell.angle_alpha   90.00
_cell.angle_beta   90.00
_cell.angle_gamma   90.00
#
_symmetry.space_group_name_H-M   'P 1'
#
loop_
_entity.id
_entity.type
_entity.pdbx_description
1 polymer ?
#
loop_
_entity_poly.entity_id
_entity_poly.type
_entity_poly.pdbx_seq_one_letter_code
_entity_poly.pdbx_strand_id
1 'polypeptide(L)'
;MRIGIFGGTFDPVHDGHVNPVARAAERFGLARVIWIPARVSPLKGAPPTDARHRVAMVALAIDGRPDWVLSFDELDREPPSYTVDTLSALSARFLRDELWLLMGTDALAGLRKWKDPEEVVRLARIAAFHREPFVGQGLAIPEVAGLQNRLEVFDGGSFKISATDLRTDLARGGSPAGRVPGPVAEYITKHRLYRGVEG
;
A
#
# COMPACT_ATOMS: atom_id res chain seq x y z
N MET A 1 -4.84 19.43 -8.07
CA MET A 1 -4.72 18.12 -8.78
C MET A 1 -5.22 17.01 -7.84
N ARG A 2 -5.37 15.76 -8.32
CA ARG A 2 -5.65 14.61 -7.46
C ARG A 2 -4.37 13.83 -7.22
N ILE A 3 -4.07 13.56 -5.95
CA ILE A 3 -2.84 12.87 -5.56
C ILE A 3 -3.22 11.58 -4.82
N GLY A 4 -2.82 10.43 -5.35
CA GLY A 4 -2.95 9.14 -4.70
C GLY A 4 -1.91 8.96 -3.61
N ILE A 5 -2.33 8.46 -2.46
CA ILE A 5 -1.47 8.13 -1.33
C ILE A 5 -1.59 6.64 -1.09
N PHE A 6 -0.50 5.92 -1.21
CA PHE A 6 -0.48 4.47 -1.02
C PHE A 6 0.58 4.06 -0.01
N GLY A 7 0.15 3.85 1.23
CA GLY A 7 0.99 3.40 2.33
C GLY A 7 0.99 1.89 2.48
N GLY A 8 2.10 1.34 2.92
CA GLY A 8 2.19 -0.09 3.20
C GLY A 8 3.54 -0.53 3.74
N THR A 9 3.58 -1.74 4.27
CA THR A 9 4.84 -2.34 4.72
C THR A 9 5.75 -2.69 3.54
N PHE A 10 5.14 -3.16 2.41
CA PHE A 10 5.83 -3.57 1.18
C PHE A 10 6.97 -4.59 1.43
N ASP A 11 6.63 -5.69 2.06
CA ASP A 11 7.58 -6.72 2.49
C ASP A 11 7.25 -8.12 1.94
N PRO A 12 7.49 -8.34 0.62
CA PRO A 12 7.86 -7.38 -0.43
C PRO A 12 6.66 -6.64 -1.04
N VAL A 13 6.95 -5.60 -1.83
CA VAL A 13 6.01 -5.09 -2.82
C VAL A 13 5.74 -6.17 -3.87
N HIS A 14 4.50 -6.28 -4.35
CA HIS A 14 4.07 -7.33 -5.29
C HIS A 14 2.97 -6.82 -6.24
N ASP A 15 2.63 -7.60 -7.24
CA ASP A 15 1.68 -7.22 -8.29
C ASP A 15 0.27 -6.90 -7.74
N GLY A 16 -0.12 -7.52 -6.62
CA GLY A 16 -1.33 -7.16 -5.88
C GLY A 16 -1.29 -5.80 -5.18
N HIS A 17 -0.14 -5.11 -5.19
CA HIS A 17 -0.01 -3.69 -4.84
C HIS A 17 0.02 -2.82 -6.09
N VAL A 18 0.87 -3.15 -7.06
CA VAL A 18 1.17 -2.31 -8.24
C VAL A 18 -0.05 -2.17 -9.16
N ASN A 19 -0.70 -3.28 -9.48
CA ASN A 19 -1.78 -3.27 -10.47
C ASN A 19 -3.05 -2.56 -10.00
N PRO A 20 -3.55 -2.77 -8.75
CA PRO A 20 -4.70 -2.00 -8.26
C PRO A 20 -4.42 -0.50 -8.19
N VAL A 21 -3.19 -0.10 -7.83
CA VAL A 21 -2.80 1.32 -7.80
C VAL A 21 -2.77 1.91 -9.21
N ALA A 22 -2.30 1.16 -10.20
CA ALA A 22 -2.34 1.60 -11.60
C ALA A 22 -3.78 1.83 -12.09
N ARG A 23 -4.69 0.89 -11.78
CA ARG A 23 -6.12 1.04 -12.08
C ARG A 23 -6.75 2.23 -11.37
N ALA A 24 -6.38 2.48 -10.10
CA ALA A 24 -6.85 3.65 -9.37
C ALA A 24 -6.37 4.95 -10.03
N ALA A 25 -5.11 5.02 -10.41
CA ALA A 25 -4.52 6.20 -11.05
C ALA A 25 -5.27 6.57 -12.34
N GLU A 26 -5.55 5.58 -13.17
CA GLU A 26 -6.33 5.76 -14.41
C GLU A 26 -7.79 6.13 -14.11
N ARG A 27 -8.48 5.34 -13.29
CA ARG A 27 -9.91 5.52 -13.00
C ARG A 27 -10.25 6.87 -12.40
N PHE A 28 -9.42 7.33 -11.46
CA PHE A 28 -9.68 8.57 -10.71
C PHE A 28 -8.90 9.78 -11.25
N GLY A 29 -8.13 9.60 -12.32
CA GLY A 29 -7.33 10.66 -12.93
C GLY A 29 -6.31 11.23 -11.94
N LEU A 30 -5.59 10.35 -11.23
CA LEU A 30 -4.58 10.77 -10.27
C LEU A 30 -3.36 11.32 -11.03
N ALA A 31 -3.07 12.60 -10.84
CA ALA A 31 -1.92 13.26 -11.48
C ALA A 31 -0.58 12.80 -10.88
N ARG A 32 -0.62 12.19 -9.70
CA ARG A 32 0.55 11.63 -9.01
C ARG A 32 0.11 10.54 -8.04
N VAL A 33 0.98 9.55 -7.81
CA VAL A 33 0.82 8.57 -6.73
C VAL A 33 2.06 8.58 -5.85
N ILE A 34 1.87 8.80 -4.55
CA ILE A 34 2.94 8.79 -3.54
C ILE A 34 2.92 7.43 -2.83
N TRP A 35 4.00 6.67 -3.00
CA TRP A 35 4.24 5.39 -2.35
C TRP A 35 4.99 5.61 -1.04
N ILE A 36 4.45 5.14 0.08
CA ILE A 36 4.96 5.43 1.41
C ILE A 36 5.25 4.13 2.16
N PRO A 37 6.49 3.63 2.14
CA PRO A 37 6.88 2.50 2.97
C PRO A 37 6.78 2.85 4.46
N ALA A 38 6.00 2.08 5.21
CA ALA A 38 5.87 2.25 6.64
C ALA A 38 7.18 1.88 7.36
N ARG A 39 7.58 2.66 8.39
CA ARG A 39 8.69 2.28 9.28
C ARG A 39 8.28 1.07 10.11
N VAL A 40 7.22 1.21 10.89
CA VAL A 40 6.58 0.14 11.65
C VAL A 40 5.07 0.34 11.58
N SER A 41 4.37 -0.63 11.00
CA SER A 41 2.91 -0.60 10.98
C SER A 41 2.34 -0.87 12.37
N PRO A 42 1.43 -0.02 12.89
CA PRO A 42 0.82 -0.24 14.21
C PRO A 42 -0.02 -1.52 14.29
N LEU A 43 -0.44 -2.07 13.15
CA LEU A 43 -1.27 -3.27 13.05
C LEU A 43 -0.48 -4.56 12.84
N LYS A 44 0.84 -4.49 12.66
CA LYS A 44 1.71 -5.66 12.41
C LYS A 44 2.76 -5.75 13.49
N GLY A 45 2.73 -6.82 14.29
CA GLY A 45 3.58 -6.96 15.46
C GLY A 45 5.06 -7.23 15.19
N ALA A 46 5.41 -7.97 14.16
CA ALA A 46 6.80 -8.32 13.85
C ALA A 46 7.48 -7.22 13.02
N PRO A 47 8.74 -6.87 13.31
CA PRO A 47 9.48 -5.97 12.44
C PRO A 47 9.65 -6.64 11.07
N PRO A 48 9.35 -5.91 9.99
CA PRO A 48 9.54 -6.42 8.64
C PRO A 48 11.03 -6.48 8.28
N THR A 49 11.32 -7.01 7.10
CA THR A 49 12.63 -6.89 6.46
C THR A 49 13.15 -5.44 6.54
N ASP A 50 14.45 -5.28 6.69
CA ASP A 50 15.12 -3.97 6.81
C ASP A 50 14.52 -2.95 5.81
N ALA A 51 14.25 -1.76 6.30
CA ALA A 51 13.59 -0.70 5.53
C ALA A 51 14.31 -0.38 4.21
N ARG A 52 15.66 -0.44 4.19
CA ARG A 52 16.45 -0.22 2.97
C ARG A 52 16.10 -1.18 1.84
N HIS A 53 15.84 -2.46 2.14
CA HIS A 53 15.44 -3.44 1.13
C HIS A 53 14.01 -3.19 0.65
N ARG A 54 13.09 -2.84 1.56
CA ARG A 54 11.70 -2.53 1.21
C ARG A 54 11.60 -1.29 0.33
N VAL A 55 12.35 -0.25 0.67
CA VAL A 55 12.50 0.97 -0.13
C VAL A 55 13.04 0.67 -1.52
N ALA A 56 14.15 -0.08 -1.60
CA ALA A 56 14.73 -0.45 -2.89
C ALA A 56 13.75 -1.23 -3.77
N MET A 57 13.01 -2.18 -3.18
CA MET A 57 12.00 -2.94 -3.91
C MET A 57 10.83 -2.06 -4.39
N VAL A 58 10.36 -1.10 -3.58
CA VAL A 58 9.33 -0.15 -4.02
C VAL A 58 9.85 0.75 -5.13
N ALA A 59 11.07 1.28 -5.01
CA ALA A 59 11.69 2.09 -6.06
C ALA A 59 11.75 1.33 -7.40
N LEU A 60 12.17 0.07 -7.38
CA LEU A 60 12.20 -0.80 -8.56
C LEU A 60 10.80 -1.11 -9.10
N ALA A 61 9.80 -1.22 -8.23
CA ALA A 61 8.43 -1.52 -8.65
C ALA A 61 7.74 -0.35 -9.35
N ILE A 62 8.14 0.88 -9.02
CA ILE A 62 7.55 2.11 -9.57
C ILE A 62 8.41 2.73 -10.69
N ASP A 63 9.58 2.17 -10.96
CA ASP A 63 10.46 2.64 -12.02
C ASP A 63 9.76 2.67 -13.39
N GLY A 64 10.08 3.67 -14.21
CA GLY A 64 9.43 3.89 -15.51
C GLY A 64 8.03 4.53 -15.43
N ARG A 65 7.53 4.89 -14.25
CA ARG A 65 6.26 5.61 -14.04
C ARG A 65 6.54 7.03 -13.50
N PRO A 66 6.62 8.03 -14.37
CA PRO A 66 7.09 9.38 -13.99
C PRO A 66 6.21 10.07 -12.93
N ASP A 67 4.93 9.70 -12.89
CA ASP A 67 3.96 10.26 -11.94
C ASP A 67 3.90 9.50 -10.61
N TRP A 68 4.69 8.45 -10.46
CA TRP A 68 4.79 7.69 -9.21
C TRP A 68 6.06 8.07 -8.47
N VAL A 69 5.91 8.45 -7.22
CA VAL A 69 7.03 8.92 -6.39
C VAL A 69 7.11 8.15 -5.08
N LEU A 70 8.32 7.86 -4.66
CA LEU A 70 8.61 7.27 -3.37
C LEU A 70 8.74 8.38 -2.32
N SER A 71 8.08 8.21 -1.16
CA SER A 71 8.23 9.10 -0.02
C SER A 71 8.87 8.37 1.16
N PHE A 72 9.67 9.09 1.92
CA PHE A 72 10.31 8.63 3.14
C PHE A 72 9.62 9.16 4.41
N ASP A 73 8.48 9.87 4.27
CA ASP A 73 7.81 10.57 5.37
C ASP A 73 7.54 9.68 6.62
N GLU A 74 7.26 8.37 6.43
CA GLU A 74 7.06 7.46 7.56
C GLU A 74 8.35 6.79 8.06
N LEU A 75 9.38 6.74 7.24
CA LEU A 75 10.69 6.21 7.64
C LEU A 75 11.49 7.22 8.46
N ASP A 76 11.34 8.51 8.15
CA ASP A 76 12.04 9.61 8.81
C ASP A 76 11.37 10.01 10.14
N ARG A 77 10.14 9.51 10.39
CA ARG A 77 9.40 9.80 11.62
C ARG A 77 9.53 8.67 12.65
N GLU A 78 9.46 9.03 13.95
CA GLU A 78 9.40 8.04 15.02
C GLU A 78 8.19 7.12 14.86
N PRO A 79 8.37 5.79 15.06
CA PRO A 79 7.27 4.82 14.99
C PRO A 79 6.30 4.97 16.17
N PRO A 80 5.05 4.49 16.00
CA PRO A 80 4.51 3.81 14.84
C PRO A 80 4.03 4.76 13.73
N SER A 81 3.96 4.23 12.49
CA SER A 81 3.51 4.96 11.31
C SER A 81 1.98 5.03 11.26
N TYR A 82 1.39 6.09 11.78
CA TYR A 82 -0.05 6.32 11.69
C TYR A 82 -0.43 7.08 10.42
N THR A 83 -1.43 6.58 9.71
CA THR A 83 -1.91 7.18 8.44
C THR A 83 -2.41 8.62 8.63
N VAL A 84 -3.09 8.91 9.74
CA VAL A 84 -3.58 10.28 10.03
C VAL A 84 -2.44 11.28 10.09
N ASP A 85 -1.31 10.94 10.74
CA ASP A 85 -0.16 11.83 10.86
C ASP A 85 0.49 12.07 9.49
N THR A 86 0.53 11.04 8.66
CA THR A 86 1.03 11.10 7.28
C THR A 86 0.14 11.99 6.41
N LEU A 87 -1.17 11.79 6.44
CA LEU A 87 -2.12 12.60 5.67
C LEU A 87 -2.13 14.05 6.14
N SER A 88 -1.98 14.33 7.44
CA SER A 88 -1.87 15.70 7.99
C SER A 88 -0.65 16.42 7.41
N ALA A 89 0.51 15.76 7.40
CA ALA A 89 1.73 16.32 6.83
C ALA A 89 1.60 16.58 5.31
N LEU A 90 1.01 15.63 4.58
CA LEU A 90 0.79 15.76 3.14
C LEU A 90 -0.25 16.84 2.81
N SER A 91 -1.33 16.96 3.58
CA SER A 91 -2.35 18.00 3.36
C SER A 91 -1.77 19.40 3.56
N ALA A 92 -0.86 19.58 4.51
CA ALA A 92 -0.16 20.84 4.73
C ALA A 92 0.84 21.15 3.57
N ARG A 93 1.39 20.14 2.93
CA ARG A 93 2.30 20.28 1.77
C ARG A 93 1.55 20.54 0.46
N PHE A 94 0.36 19.95 0.30
CA PHE A 94 -0.45 19.96 -0.92
C PHE A 94 -1.77 20.70 -0.74
N LEU A 95 -1.72 21.95 -0.26
CA LEU A 95 -2.88 22.77 0.16
C LEU A 95 -3.98 22.94 -0.91
N ARG A 96 -3.64 22.84 -2.21
CA ARG A 96 -4.57 23.03 -3.34
C ARG A 96 -4.96 21.75 -4.04
N ASP A 97 -4.51 20.62 -3.51
CA ASP A 97 -4.69 19.31 -4.13
C ASP A 97 -5.66 18.44 -3.31
N GLU A 98 -6.34 17.53 -3.97
CA GLU A 98 -7.23 16.56 -3.35
C GLU A 98 -6.46 15.28 -3.09
N LEU A 99 -6.33 14.88 -1.84
CA LEU A 99 -5.67 13.63 -1.47
C LEU A 99 -6.64 12.45 -1.59
N TRP A 100 -6.15 11.36 -2.17
CA TRP A 100 -6.86 10.09 -2.33
C TRP A 100 -6.08 8.97 -1.65
N LEU A 101 -6.57 8.47 -0.52
CA LEU A 101 -5.97 7.33 0.17
C LEU A 101 -6.40 6.04 -0.53
N LEU A 102 -5.42 5.34 -1.09
CA LEU A 102 -5.62 4.07 -1.79
C LEU A 102 -5.42 2.91 -0.80
N MET A 103 -6.37 1.98 -0.74
CA MET A 103 -6.27 0.83 0.16
C MET A 103 -7.03 -0.39 -0.35
N GLY A 104 -6.68 -1.59 0.12
CA GLY A 104 -7.50 -2.77 -0.08
C GLY A 104 -8.77 -2.74 0.77
N THR A 105 -9.82 -3.43 0.35
CA THR A 105 -11.07 -3.56 1.12
C THR A 105 -10.88 -4.25 2.47
N ASP A 106 -9.86 -5.08 2.62
CA ASP A 106 -9.42 -5.66 3.89
C ASP A 106 -8.95 -4.58 4.89
N ALA A 107 -8.20 -3.59 4.42
CA ALA A 107 -7.78 -2.46 5.23
C ALA A 107 -8.96 -1.52 5.54
N LEU A 108 -9.85 -1.29 4.57
CA LEU A 108 -11.08 -0.51 4.78
C LEU A 108 -11.94 -1.10 5.90
N ALA A 109 -12.15 -2.42 5.90
CA ALA A 109 -12.92 -3.08 6.96
C ALA A 109 -12.36 -2.84 8.37
N GLY A 110 -11.06 -2.61 8.47
CA GLY A 110 -10.37 -2.28 9.72
C GLY A 110 -10.28 -0.80 10.04
N LEU A 111 -10.76 0.11 9.20
CA LEU A 111 -10.55 1.56 9.30
C LEU A 111 -11.00 2.13 10.66
N ARG A 112 -12.10 1.63 11.24
CA ARG A 112 -12.60 2.06 12.56
C ARG A 112 -11.58 1.86 13.70
N LYS A 113 -10.61 0.95 13.53
CA LYS A 113 -9.57 0.66 14.53
C LYS A 113 -8.30 1.50 14.33
N TRP A 114 -8.28 2.35 13.30
CA TRP A 114 -7.14 3.22 13.06
C TRP A 114 -7.15 4.40 14.04
N LYS A 115 -5.99 5.06 14.18
CA LYS A 115 -5.89 6.31 14.94
C LYS A 115 -6.67 7.39 14.20
N ASP A 116 -7.58 8.06 14.89
CA ASP A 116 -8.39 9.19 14.41
C ASP A 116 -9.02 8.93 13.00
N PRO A 117 -9.87 7.89 12.85
CA PRO A 117 -10.37 7.47 11.54
C PRO A 117 -11.25 8.54 10.86
N GLU A 118 -11.99 9.35 11.62
CA GLU A 118 -12.76 10.47 11.12
C GLU A 118 -11.85 11.54 10.51
N GLU A 119 -10.69 11.80 11.13
CA GLU A 119 -9.71 12.73 10.59
C GLU A 119 -9.06 12.19 9.30
N VAL A 120 -8.79 10.88 9.22
CA VAL A 120 -8.35 10.23 7.98
C VAL A 120 -9.35 10.50 6.85
N VAL A 121 -10.65 10.30 7.12
CA VAL A 121 -11.73 10.54 6.15
C VAL A 121 -11.86 12.03 5.81
N ARG A 122 -11.63 12.94 6.76
CA ARG A 122 -11.66 14.39 6.53
C ARG A 122 -10.52 14.84 5.61
N LEU A 123 -9.32 14.29 5.80
CA LEU A 123 -8.11 14.71 5.09
C LEU A 123 -8.02 14.14 3.67
N ALA A 124 -8.57 12.96 3.40
CA ALA A 124 -8.49 12.32 2.09
C ALA A 124 -9.81 11.67 1.67
N ARG A 125 -10.06 11.61 0.35
CA ARG A 125 -11.02 10.63 -0.18
C ARG A 125 -10.43 9.25 -0.09
N ILE A 126 -11.26 8.23 0.02
CA ILE A 126 -10.81 6.84 0.11
C ILE A 126 -11.17 6.11 -1.17
N ALA A 127 -10.18 5.52 -1.84
CA ALA A 127 -10.37 4.61 -2.94
C ALA A 127 -10.01 3.20 -2.50
N ALA A 128 -11.02 2.36 -2.28
CA ALA A 128 -10.85 1.00 -1.81
C ALA A 128 -10.97 0.00 -2.97
N PHE A 129 -9.99 -0.89 -3.13
CA PHE A 129 -9.98 -1.88 -4.19
C PHE A 129 -10.17 -3.30 -3.68
N HIS A 130 -10.97 -4.07 -4.43
CA HIS A 130 -11.04 -5.51 -4.26
C HIS A 130 -9.85 -6.18 -4.95
N ARG A 131 -9.30 -7.22 -4.31
CA ARG A 131 -8.22 -8.08 -4.88
C ARG A 131 -8.75 -9.36 -5.48
N GLU A 132 -10.04 -9.65 -5.33
CA GLU A 132 -10.74 -10.78 -5.91
C GLU A 132 -12.01 -10.28 -6.61
N PRO A 133 -12.53 -11.00 -7.60
CA PRO A 133 -13.81 -10.65 -8.20
C PRO A 133 -14.87 -10.52 -7.11
N PHE A 134 -15.63 -9.45 -7.15
CA PHE A 134 -16.74 -9.22 -6.22
C PHE A 134 -17.85 -10.21 -6.50
N VAL A 135 -17.89 -11.33 -5.79
CA VAL A 135 -18.95 -12.32 -5.87
C VAL A 135 -19.89 -12.13 -4.70
N GLY A 136 -20.91 -11.29 -4.88
CA GLY A 136 -22.19 -11.35 -4.16
C GLY A 136 -22.21 -11.18 -2.63
N GLN A 137 -21.10 -11.02 -1.95
CA GLN A 137 -21.08 -10.72 -0.51
C GLN A 137 -20.94 -9.22 -0.30
N GLY A 138 -21.88 -8.61 0.42
CA GLY A 138 -21.85 -7.19 0.73
C GLY A 138 -20.53 -6.78 1.38
N LEU A 139 -19.88 -5.75 0.85
CA LEU A 139 -18.70 -5.15 1.48
C LEU A 139 -19.15 -4.57 2.84
N ALA A 140 -18.53 -5.02 3.90
CA ALA A 140 -18.72 -4.43 5.21
C ALA A 140 -18.01 -3.06 5.26
N ILE A 141 -18.79 -1.99 5.01
CA ILE A 141 -18.30 -0.62 5.14
C ILE A 141 -18.35 -0.25 6.63
N PRO A 142 -17.21 0.12 7.25
CA PRO A 142 -17.22 0.49 8.66
C PRO A 142 -17.96 1.80 8.90
N GLU A 143 -18.59 1.91 10.06
CA GLU A 143 -19.23 3.16 10.50
C GLU A 143 -18.14 4.15 10.95
N VAL A 144 -17.78 5.07 10.06
CA VAL A 144 -16.88 6.21 10.31
C VAL A 144 -17.55 7.45 9.74
N ALA A 145 -17.60 8.52 10.52
CA ALA A 145 -18.29 9.75 10.12
C ALA A 145 -17.73 10.31 8.80
N GLY A 146 -18.63 10.65 7.89
CA GLY A 146 -18.29 11.21 6.58
C GLY A 146 -17.78 10.21 5.53
N LEU A 147 -17.51 8.96 5.90
CA LEU A 147 -16.94 7.96 5.00
C LEU A 147 -17.80 7.71 3.76
N GLN A 148 -19.12 7.58 3.91
CA GLN A 148 -20.04 7.26 2.81
C GLN A 148 -19.97 8.28 1.66
N ASN A 149 -19.71 9.55 1.97
CA ASN A 149 -19.62 10.63 0.98
C ASN A 149 -18.23 10.76 0.35
N ARG A 150 -17.23 10.03 0.86
CA ARG A 150 -15.83 10.13 0.45
C ARG A 150 -15.19 8.81 0.06
N LEU A 151 -15.98 7.73 0.01
CA LEU A 151 -15.55 6.38 -0.34
C LEU A 151 -15.92 6.07 -1.79
N GLU A 152 -14.93 5.62 -2.55
CA GLU A 152 -15.09 4.98 -3.84
C GLU A 152 -14.60 3.54 -3.75
N VAL A 153 -15.42 2.59 -4.15
CA VAL A 153 -15.02 1.17 -4.22
C VAL A 153 -14.89 0.77 -5.67
N PHE A 154 -13.82 0.04 -6.00
CA PHE A 154 -13.58 -0.37 -7.39
C PHE A 154 -12.92 -1.74 -7.49
N ASP A 155 -12.97 -2.32 -8.69
CA ASP A 155 -12.28 -3.57 -9.01
C ASP A 155 -10.79 -3.31 -9.24
N GLY A 156 -9.96 -3.74 -8.29
CA GLY A 156 -8.51 -3.68 -8.37
C GLY A 156 -7.88 -4.73 -9.27
N GLY A 157 -8.68 -5.67 -9.76
CA GLY A 157 -8.22 -6.85 -10.51
C GLY A 157 -8.04 -8.08 -9.60
N SER A 158 -7.97 -9.25 -10.23
CA SER A 158 -7.80 -10.52 -9.51
C SER A 158 -6.32 -10.81 -9.27
N PHE A 159 -5.84 -10.48 -8.07
CA PHE A 159 -4.46 -10.71 -7.65
C PHE A 159 -4.44 -11.42 -6.30
N LYS A 160 -4.49 -12.75 -6.33
CA LYS A 160 -4.39 -13.61 -5.12
C LYS A 160 -2.94 -13.69 -4.63
N ILE A 161 -2.36 -12.55 -4.28
CA ILE A 161 -0.99 -12.45 -3.82
C ILE A 161 -0.98 -11.81 -2.44
N SER A 162 -0.46 -12.52 -1.46
CA SER A 162 -0.19 -12.03 -0.12
C SER A 162 1.32 -11.97 0.11
N ALA A 163 1.82 -10.88 0.68
CA ALA A 163 3.23 -10.76 1.05
C ALA A 163 3.64 -11.87 2.05
N THR A 164 2.74 -12.29 2.93
CA THR A 164 3.01 -13.37 3.89
C THR A 164 3.19 -14.71 3.20
N ASP A 165 2.27 -15.07 2.28
CA ASP A 165 2.37 -16.34 1.55
C ASP A 165 3.60 -16.33 0.64
N LEU A 166 3.91 -15.17 0.03
CA LEU A 166 5.10 -15.01 -0.80
C LEU A 166 6.39 -15.23 0.01
N ARG A 167 6.50 -14.64 1.20
CA ARG A 167 7.67 -14.87 2.08
C ARG A 167 7.77 -16.32 2.53
N THR A 168 6.66 -16.94 2.88
CA THR A 168 6.62 -18.35 3.28
C THR A 168 7.10 -19.27 2.16
N ASP A 169 6.67 -19.01 0.95
CA ASP A 169 7.07 -19.80 -0.22
C ASP A 169 8.55 -19.58 -0.58
N LEU A 170 9.03 -18.33 -0.54
CA LEU A 170 10.43 -17.99 -0.78
C LEU A 170 11.37 -18.65 0.27
N ALA A 171 10.92 -18.72 1.54
CA ALA A 171 11.67 -19.42 2.59
C ALA A 171 11.83 -20.92 2.34
N ARG A 172 10.93 -21.50 1.52
CA ARG A 172 10.96 -22.92 1.10
C ARG A 172 11.65 -23.12 -0.25
N GLY A 173 12.31 -22.10 -0.79
CA GLY A 173 13.00 -22.17 -2.09
C GLY A 173 12.12 -21.84 -3.30
N GLY A 174 10.90 -21.34 -3.09
CA GLY A 174 10.01 -20.89 -4.16
C GLY A 174 10.57 -19.71 -4.96
N SER A 175 9.91 -19.37 -6.07
CA SER A 175 10.32 -18.28 -6.97
C SER A 175 9.45 -17.03 -6.79
N PRO A 176 10.00 -15.81 -6.77
CA PRO A 176 9.22 -14.58 -6.79
C PRO A 176 8.62 -14.25 -8.17
N ALA A 177 9.11 -14.87 -9.24
CA ALA A 177 8.71 -14.57 -10.61
C ALA A 177 7.19 -14.72 -10.84
N GLY A 178 6.60 -13.78 -11.58
CA GLY A 178 5.16 -13.76 -11.88
C GLY A 178 4.25 -13.34 -10.71
N ARG A 179 4.84 -12.97 -9.56
CA ARG A 179 4.11 -12.48 -8.38
C ARG A 179 4.54 -11.09 -7.95
N VAL A 180 5.72 -10.68 -8.37
CA VAL A 180 6.28 -9.33 -8.17
C VAL A 180 6.80 -8.80 -9.51
N PRO A 181 6.95 -7.48 -9.68
CA PRO A 181 7.61 -6.93 -10.88
C PRO A 181 8.99 -7.56 -11.12
N GLY A 182 9.36 -7.75 -12.39
CA GLY A 182 10.62 -8.40 -12.76
C GLY A 182 11.85 -7.87 -12.02
N PRO A 183 12.12 -6.55 -12.01
CA PRO A 183 13.24 -5.96 -11.28
C PRO A 183 13.22 -6.26 -9.77
N VAL A 184 12.04 -6.37 -9.18
CA VAL A 184 11.89 -6.75 -7.76
C VAL A 184 12.24 -8.22 -7.55
N ALA A 185 11.85 -9.11 -8.48
CA ALA A 185 12.21 -10.53 -8.43
C ALA A 185 13.73 -10.74 -8.49
N GLU A 186 14.40 -10.02 -9.39
CA GLU A 186 15.85 -10.01 -9.50
C GLU A 186 16.53 -9.52 -8.23
N TYR A 187 16.00 -8.42 -7.64
CA TYR A 187 16.50 -7.87 -6.39
C TYR A 187 16.39 -8.86 -5.23
N ILE A 188 15.22 -9.49 -5.05
CA ILE A 188 14.98 -10.51 -4.02
C ILE A 188 15.98 -11.67 -4.18
N THR A 189 16.18 -12.14 -5.40
CA THR A 189 17.10 -13.24 -5.70
C THR A 189 18.56 -12.88 -5.44
N LYS A 190 18.99 -11.72 -5.93
CA LYS A 190 20.37 -11.20 -5.78
C LYS A 190 20.74 -11.01 -4.30
N HIS A 191 19.82 -10.48 -3.51
CA HIS A 191 20.07 -10.21 -2.08
C HIS A 191 19.67 -11.36 -1.16
N ARG A 192 19.23 -12.51 -1.72
CA ARG A 192 18.81 -13.72 -0.98
C ARG A 192 17.76 -13.41 0.09
N LEU A 193 16.85 -12.45 -0.19
CA LEU A 193 15.83 -12.07 0.76
C LEU A 193 14.81 -13.19 0.95
N TYR A 194 14.28 -13.28 2.16
CA TYR A 194 13.25 -14.25 2.57
C TYR A 194 13.65 -15.72 2.51
N ARG A 195 14.91 -16.05 2.26
CA ARG A 195 15.37 -17.44 2.33
C ARG A 195 15.42 -17.87 3.79
N GLY A 196 14.99 -19.10 4.07
CA GLY A 196 15.23 -19.74 5.37
C GLY A 196 16.73 -19.75 5.65
N VAL A 197 17.12 -19.56 6.90
CA VAL A 197 18.51 -19.77 7.32
C VAL A 197 18.79 -21.25 7.10
N GLU A 198 19.65 -21.56 6.14
CA GLU A 198 20.24 -22.89 6.06
C GLU A 198 20.97 -23.12 7.39
N GLY A 199 20.41 -23.99 8.25
CA GLY A 199 20.98 -24.40 9.52
C GLY A 199 22.21 -25.27 9.35
#